data_30c525316c2da759c949ee6b4968f156
#
_entry.id   30c525316c2da759c949ee6b4968f156
#
_cell.length_a   1.000
_cell.length_b   1.000
_cell.length_c   1.000
_cell.angle_alpha   90.00
_cell.angle_beta   90.00
_cell.angle_gamma   90.00
#
_symmetry.space_group_name_H-M   'P 1'
#
loop_
_entity.id
_entity.type
_entity.pdbx_description
1 polymer ?
#
loop_
_entity_poly.entity_id
_entity_poly.type
_entity_poly.pdbx_seq_one_letter_code
_entity_poly.pdbx_strand_id
1 'polypeptide(L)'
;MSVMLRLLLAHMLGDFVTQPLVLVSMKRQGWRGITIHSAIVTALTAALAWGQFPHWWAWTLFLGLSHAFIEHFRTFYVKNGDRGGLYHFLLDQTAHLGVIIFIAAVSVNWRLAELASLFNGTASVESRLMVYLIALIFLVWSAPVFEAEMVATLVGCNEDIVGGKSVRIKSMDRLLGALERLAAVSLVLAGCFYLAPASLLLRIYVQRGQWRGQQSRNRLIAKIATSFLLAVATGLVLRAVPLSLPFQVAG
;
A
#
# COMPACT_ATOMS: atom_id res chain seq x y z
N MET A 1 -17.60 -10.01 2.54
CA MET A 1 -16.27 -9.80 1.93
C MET A 1 -16.16 -8.49 1.14
N SER A 2 -17.04 -8.20 0.18
CA SER A 2 -16.94 -7.01 -0.69
C SER A 2 -16.86 -5.67 0.07
N VAL A 3 -17.63 -5.46 1.13
CA VAL A 3 -17.61 -4.21 1.92
C VAL A 3 -16.22 -3.96 2.51
N MET A 4 -15.61 -4.94 3.16
CA MET A 4 -14.26 -4.82 3.73
C MET A 4 -13.23 -4.45 2.66
N LEU A 5 -13.29 -5.10 1.48
CA LEU A 5 -12.38 -4.79 0.38
C LEU A 5 -12.62 -3.40 -0.23
N ARG A 6 -13.88 -2.94 -0.30
CA ARG A 6 -14.20 -1.58 -0.76
C ARG A 6 -13.64 -0.51 0.18
N LEU A 7 -13.78 -0.70 1.50
CA LEU A 7 -13.21 0.20 2.50
C LEU A 7 -11.68 0.22 2.43
N LEU A 8 -11.05 -0.96 2.29
CA LEU A 8 -9.60 -1.07 2.13
C LEU A 8 -9.14 -0.40 0.83
N LEU A 9 -9.84 -0.62 -0.28
CA LEU A 9 -9.53 0.03 -1.56
C LEU A 9 -9.63 1.56 -1.46
N ALA A 10 -10.69 2.08 -0.80
CA ALA A 10 -10.85 3.51 -0.58
C ALA A 10 -9.68 4.10 0.22
N HIS A 11 -9.29 3.42 1.29
CA HIS A 11 -8.14 3.83 2.11
C HIS A 11 -6.84 3.82 1.29
N MET A 12 -6.56 2.75 0.54
CA MET A 12 -5.36 2.66 -0.29
C MET A 12 -5.31 3.76 -1.37
N LEU A 13 -6.45 4.08 -1.99
CA LEU A 13 -6.56 5.18 -2.94
C LEU A 13 -6.31 6.52 -2.25
N GLY A 14 -6.90 6.74 -1.08
CA GLY A 14 -6.77 7.97 -0.30
C GLY A 14 -5.33 8.22 0.15
N ASP A 15 -4.71 7.24 0.76
CA ASP A 15 -3.40 7.42 1.41
C ASP A 15 -2.22 7.39 0.44
N PHE A 16 -2.34 6.65 -0.67
CA PHE A 16 -1.18 6.44 -1.53
C PHE A 16 -1.34 7.04 -2.93
N VAL A 17 -2.53 7.00 -3.52
CA VAL A 17 -2.74 7.49 -4.89
C VAL A 17 -3.09 8.98 -4.91
N THR A 18 -4.01 9.42 -4.06
CA THR A 18 -4.52 10.80 -4.05
C THR A 18 -3.76 11.74 -3.11
N GLN A 19 -2.60 11.33 -2.60
CA GLN A 19 -1.77 12.12 -1.70
C GLN A 19 -0.52 12.69 -2.41
N PRO A 20 -0.64 13.81 -3.17
CA PRO A 20 0.50 14.46 -3.78
C PRO A 20 1.43 15.09 -2.72
N LEU A 21 2.70 15.32 -3.08
CA LEU A 21 3.71 15.90 -2.17
C LEU A 21 3.28 17.23 -1.55
N VAL A 22 2.49 18.03 -2.27
CA VAL A 22 1.93 19.28 -1.74
C VAL A 22 1.02 19.00 -0.54
N LEU A 23 0.13 18.01 -0.64
CA LEU A 23 -0.77 17.63 0.44
C LEU A 23 0.00 17.07 1.64
N VAL A 24 1.04 16.27 1.39
CA VAL A 24 1.95 15.78 2.45
C VAL A 24 2.60 16.94 3.20
N SER A 25 3.07 17.97 2.48
CA SER A 25 3.67 19.15 3.11
C SER A 25 2.65 19.96 3.91
N MET A 26 1.42 20.11 3.41
CA MET A 26 0.32 20.81 4.10
C MET A 26 -0.09 20.11 5.40
N LYS A 27 -0.14 18.76 5.42
CA LYS A 27 -0.43 17.98 6.65
C LYS A 27 0.57 18.29 7.76
N ARG A 28 1.84 18.45 7.43
CA ARG A 28 2.91 18.78 8.40
C ARG A 28 2.83 20.21 8.94
N GLN A 29 2.20 21.13 8.19
CA GLN A 29 2.06 22.52 8.59
C GLN A 29 0.84 22.77 9.50
N GLY A 30 -0.11 21.82 9.58
CA GLY A 30 -1.25 21.98 10.44
C GLY A 30 -2.54 21.30 9.97
N TRP A 31 -3.61 21.61 10.66
CA TRP A 31 -4.93 21.01 10.51
C TRP A 31 -5.52 21.09 9.10
N ARG A 32 -5.24 22.16 8.34
CA ARG A 32 -5.77 22.32 6.98
C ARG A 32 -5.41 21.14 6.08
N GLY A 33 -4.15 20.71 6.12
CA GLY A 33 -3.70 19.57 5.31
C GLY A 33 -4.35 18.26 5.74
N ILE A 34 -4.48 18.03 7.05
CA ILE A 34 -5.15 16.84 7.61
C ILE A 34 -6.62 16.82 7.21
N THR A 35 -7.33 17.94 7.35
CA THR A 35 -8.75 18.05 6.99
C THR A 35 -8.99 17.77 5.50
N ILE A 36 -8.20 18.38 4.62
CA ILE A 36 -8.31 18.15 3.16
C ILE A 36 -8.07 16.69 2.85
N HIS A 37 -7.00 16.09 3.39
CA HIS A 37 -6.68 14.69 3.16
C HIS A 37 -7.79 13.76 3.66
N SER A 38 -8.25 13.94 4.90
CA SER A 38 -9.32 13.13 5.47
C SER A 38 -10.66 13.31 4.73
N ALA A 39 -10.93 14.51 4.20
CA ALA A 39 -12.09 14.74 3.35
C ALA A 39 -12.01 13.95 2.03
N ILE A 40 -10.81 13.87 1.42
CA ILE A 40 -10.59 13.05 0.21
C ILE A 40 -10.82 11.56 0.53
N VAL A 41 -10.24 11.04 1.62
CA VAL A 41 -10.44 9.65 2.05
C VAL A 41 -11.91 9.37 2.33
N THR A 42 -12.61 10.30 3.01
CA THR A 42 -14.04 10.19 3.29
C THR A 42 -14.86 10.16 2.00
N ALA A 43 -14.56 11.03 1.04
CA ALA A 43 -15.26 11.08 -0.24
C ALA A 43 -15.06 9.79 -1.07
N LEU A 44 -13.82 9.26 -1.11
CA LEU A 44 -13.53 7.98 -1.76
C LEU A 44 -14.24 6.81 -1.07
N THR A 45 -14.27 6.82 0.26
CA THR A 45 -15.01 5.82 1.04
C THR A 45 -16.51 5.93 0.76
N ALA A 46 -17.08 7.13 0.74
CA ALA A 46 -18.48 7.35 0.39
C ALA A 46 -18.80 6.81 -1.01
N ALA A 47 -17.97 7.10 -1.99
CA ALA A 47 -18.17 6.67 -3.37
C ALA A 47 -18.16 5.13 -3.52
N LEU A 48 -17.21 4.45 -2.85
CA LEU A 48 -17.05 3.00 -2.94
C LEU A 48 -18.03 2.22 -2.02
N ALA A 49 -18.48 2.84 -0.94
CA ALA A 49 -19.40 2.24 0.04
C ALA A 49 -20.88 2.60 -0.18
N TRP A 50 -21.18 3.45 -1.16
CA TRP A 50 -22.53 3.99 -1.41
C TRP A 50 -23.57 2.88 -1.53
N GLY A 51 -24.52 2.85 -0.58
CA GLY A 51 -25.62 1.89 -0.60
C GLY A 51 -25.24 0.42 -0.39
N GLN A 52 -23.98 0.11 -0.06
CA GLN A 52 -23.51 -1.28 0.05
C GLN A 52 -23.88 -1.97 1.35
N PHE A 53 -24.22 -1.21 2.39
CA PHE A 53 -24.60 -1.73 3.71
C PHE A 53 -25.42 -0.72 4.50
N PRO A 54 -26.16 -1.17 5.56
CA PRO A 54 -26.97 -0.28 6.38
C PRO A 54 -26.16 0.85 7.01
N HIS A 55 -26.73 2.05 7.04
CA HIS A 55 -26.10 3.25 7.61
C HIS A 55 -24.67 3.54 7.04
N TRP A 56 -24.41 3.17 5.78
CA TRP A 56 -23.12 3.37 5.10
C TRP A 56 -22.58 4.80 5.26
N TRP A 57 -23.43 5.82 5.24
CA TRP A 57 -23.05 7.22 5.40
C TRP A 57 -22.48 7.53 6.80
N ALA A 58 -23.08 6.94 7.87
CA ALA A 58 -22.61 7.11 9.24
C ALA A 58 -21.24 6.44 9.44
N TRP A 59 -21.07 5.24 8.89
CA TRP A 59 -19.79 4.52 8.92
C TRP A 59 -18.72 5.21 8.09
N THR A 60 -19.07 5.83 6.97
CA THR A 60 -18.15 6.66 6.17
C THR A 60 -17.67 7.89 6.97
N LEU A 61 -18.56 8.59 7.66
CA LEU A 61 -18.19 9.69 8.54
C LEU A 61 -17.32 9.22 9.70
N PHE A 62 -17.66 8.10 10.33
CA PHE A 62 -16.85 7.52 11.40
C PHE A 62 -15.44 7.17 10.91
N LEU A 63 -15.30 6.56 9.73
CA LEU A 63 -14.00 6.27 9.13
C LEU A 63 -13.21 7.56 8.88
N GLY A 64 -13.83 8.58 8.30
CA GLY A 64 -13.19 9.86 8.02
C GLY A 64 -12.70 10.58 9.28
N LEU A 65 -13.50 10.59 10.34
CA LEU A 65 -13.12 11.17 11.64
C LEU A 65 -11.99 10.38 12.31
N SER A 66 -12.08 9.04 12.30
CA SER A 66 -11.03 8.17 12.82
C SER A 66 -9.73 8.35 12.05
N HIS A 67 -9.81 8.46 10.72
CA HIS A 67 -8.67 8.73 9.85
C HIS A 67 -8.01 10.07 10.18
N ALA A 68 -8.81 11.14 10.34
CA ALA A 68 -8.30 12.46 10.73
C ALA A 68 -7.60 12.41 12.11
N PHE A 69 -8.15 11.65 13.05
CA PHE A 69 -7.58 11.48 14.38
C PHE A 69 -6.22 10.74 14.34
N ILE A 70 -6.15 9.63 13.60
CA ILE A 70 -4.91 8.85 13.43
C ILE A 70 -3.82 9.71 12.77
N GLU A 71 -4.16 10.41 11.69
CA GLU A 71 -3.24 11.32 10.99
C GLU A 71 -2.78 12.48 11.87
N HIS A 72 -3.68 13.05 12.69
CA HIS A 72 -3.31 14.08 13.65
C HIS A 72 -2.31 13.56 14.67
N PHE A 73 -2.60 12.40 15.26
CA PHE A 73 -1.72 11.77 16.24
C PHE A 73 -0.34 11.49 15.64
N ARG A 74 -0.30 10.87 14.45
CA ARG A 74 0.96 10.63 13.73
C ARG A 74 1.74 11.91 13.46
N THR A 75 1.06 12.97 13.02
CA THR A 75 1.73 14.20 12.57
C THR A 75 2.31 15.01 13.73
N PHE A 76 1.62 15.07 14.87
CA PHE A 76 1.99 15.99 15.96
C PHE A 76 2.60 15.30 17.17
N TYR A 77 2.31 14.03 17.43
CA TYR A 77 2.81 13.31 18.61
C TYR A 77 3.97 12.37 18.31
N VAL A 78 4.09 11.89 17.07
CA VAL A 78 5.24 11.09 16.66
C VAL A 78 6.38 12.03 16.29
N LYS A 79 7.40 12.13 17.18
CA LYS A 79 8.56 13.00 16.96
C LYS A 79 9.33 12.54 15.71
N ASN A 80 9.48 13.46 14.76
CA ASN A 80 10.35 13.29 13.61
C ASN A 80 11.82 13.25 14.10
N GLY A 81 12.46 12.11 14.05
CA GLY A 81 13.88 11.96 14.41
C GLY A 81 14.24 10.66 15.12
N ASP A 82 13.27 9.94 15.63
CA ASP A 82 13.54 8.61 16.18
C ASP A 82 13.73 7.60 15.05
N ARG A 83 14.66 6.66 15.25
CA ARG A 83 15.04 5.59 14.30
C ARG A 83 13.91 4.60 13.99
N GLY A 84 12.65 4.98 14.18
CA GLY A 84 11.46 4.15 14.11
C GLY A 84 10.54 4.43 12.92
N GLY A 85 11.03 4.95 11.79
CA GLY A 85 10.19 5.28 10.65
C GLY A 85 9.30 4.13 10.20
N LEU A 86 9.87 2.94 10.00
CA LEU A 86 9.12 1.73 9.66
C LEU A 86 8.11 1.34 10.74
N TYR A 87 8.50 1.37 12.01
CA TYR A 87 7.60 1.06 13.12
C TYR A 87 6.39 1.99 13.15
N HIS A 88 6.62 3.29 13.05
CA HIS A 88 5.54 4.29 13.04
C HIS A 88 4.67 4.18 11.79
N PHE A 89 5.27 3.87 10.64
CA PHE A 89 4.51 3.60 9.41
C PHE A 89 3.60 2.37 9.57
N LEU A 90 4.14 1.27 10.11
CA LEU A 90 3.35 0.05 10.33
C LEU A 90 2.25 0.25 11.37
N LEU A 91 2.54 0.98 12.46
CA LEU A 91 1.55 1.28 13.49
C LEU A 91 0.39 2.11 12.92
N ASP A 92 0.71 3.11 12.12
CA ASP A 92 -0.25 3.96 11.42
C ASP A 92 -1.16 3.12 10.49
N GLN A 93 -0.56 2.30 9.61
CA GLN A 93 -1.32 1.46 8.70
C GLN A 93 -2.15 0.39 9.44
N THR A 94 -1.63 -0.14 10.54
CA THR A 94 -2.36 -1.11 11.38
C THR A 94 -3.55 -0.45 12.08
N ALA A 95 -3.42 0.80 12.53
CA ALA A 95 -4.54 1.55 13.14
C ALA A 95 -5.67 1.78 12.13
N HIS A 96 -5.34 2.21 10.90
CA HIS A 96 -6.32 2.38 9.82
C HIS A 96 -7.00 1.05 9.46
N LEU A 97 -6.23 -0.02 9.31
CA LEU A 97 -6.75 -1.36 9.03
C LEU A 97 -7.66 -1.84 10.17
N GLY A 98 -7.31 -1.57 11.43
CA GLY A 98 -8.15 -1.87 12.59
C GLY A 98 -9.52 -1.20 12.53
N VAL A 99 -9.59 0.09 12.14
CA VAL A 99 -10.86 0.80 11.94
C VAL A 99 -11.68 0.17 10.82
N ILE A 100 -11.05 -0.18 9.69
CA ILE A 100 -11.72 -0.83 8.55
C ILE A 100 -12.31 -2.18 8.96
N ILE A 101 -11.52 -3.01 9.66
CA ILE A 101 -11.97 -4.32 10.16
C ILE A 101 -13.12 -4.15 11.15
N PHE A 102 -13.01 -3.18 12.06
CA PHE A 102 -14.08 -2.88 13.03
C PHE A 102 -15.38 -2.52 12.33
N ILE A 103 -15.35 -1.60 11.36
CA ILE A 103 -16.53 -1.21 10.58
C ILE A 103 -17.12 -2.43 9.86
N ALA A 104 -16.31 -3.22 9.17
CA ALA A 104 -16.79 -4.40 8.45
C ALA A 104 -17.39 -5.43 9.41
N ALA A 105 -16.77 -5.68 10.56
CA ALA A 105 -17.29 -6.62 11.56
C ALA A 105 -18.64 -6.19 12.13
N VAL A 106 -18.80 -4.90 12.46
CA VAL A 106 -20.02 -4.40 13.08
C VAL A 106 -21.15 -4.16 12.06
N SER A 107 -20.82 -3.62 10.86
CA SER A 107 -21.86 -3.23 9.90
C SER A 107 -22.41 -4.39 9.07
N VAL A 108 -21.60 -5.41 8.78
CA VAL A 108 -21.98 -6.56 7.94
C VAL A 108 -21.63 -7.93 8.54
N ASN A 109 -21.32 -7.99 9.84
CA ASN A 109 -20.90 -9.21 10.53
C ASN A 109 -19.71 -9.93 9.85
N TRP A 110 -18.82 -9.16 9.21
CA TRP A 110 -17.66 -9.72 8.53
C TRP A 110 -16.75 -10.47 9.53
N ARG A 111 -16.27 -11.64 9.10
CA ARG A 111 -15.37 -12.49 9.90
C ARG A 111 -14.10 -12.78 9.13
N LEU A 112 -13.00 -12.93 9.85
CA LEU A 112 -11.69 -13.26 9.26
C LEU A 112 -11.75 -14.57 8.43
N ALA A 113 -12.59 -15.52 8.83
CA ALA A 113 -12.80 -16.76 8.08
C ALA A 113 -13.30 -16.54 6.64
N GLU A 114 -13.94 -15.39 6.35
CA GLU A 114 -14.36 -15.06 4.99
C GLU A 114 -13.17 -14.86 4.03
N LEU A 115 -11.97 -14.57 4.54
CA LEU A 115 -10.76 -14.51 3.69
C LEU A 115 -10.50 -15.85 3.00
N ALA A 116 -10.85 -16.97 3.61
CA ALA A 116 -10.70 -18.28 3.00
C ALA A 116 -11.46 -18.41 1.68
N SER A 117 -12.59 -17.66 1.52
CA SER A 117 -13.37 -17.65 0.29
C SER A 117 -12.59 -17.15 -0.93
N LEU A 118 -11.60 -16.29 -0.72
CA LEU A 118 -10.71 -15.80 -1.79
C LEU A 118 -9.84 -16.92 -2.34
N PHE A 119 -9.32 -17.77 -1.47
CA PHE A 119 -8.35 -18.81 -1.82
C PHE A 119 -9.02 -20.09 -2.32
N ASN A 120 -10.20 -20.42 -1.81
CA ASN A 120 -10.96 -21.59 -2.27
C ASN A 120 -11.87 -21.31 -3.49
N GLY A 121 -11.81 -20.10 -4.04
CA GLY A 121 -12.54 -19.70 -5.24
C GLY A 121 -14.03 -19.43 -5.05
N THR A 122 -14.55 -19.44 -3.82
CA THR A 122 -16.00 -19.19 -3.55
C THR A 122 -16.33 -17.69 -3.44
N ALA A 123 -15.33 -16.81 -3.34
CA ALA A 123 -15.54 -15.37 -3.36
C ALA A 123 -16.09 -14.90 -4.72
N SER A 124 -16.89 -13.83 -4.70
CA SER A 124 -17.40 -13.21 -5.93
C SER A 124 -16.27 -12.73 -6.84
N VAL A 125 -16.50 -12.68 -8.15
CA VAL A 125 -15.56 -12.13 -9.14
C VAL A 125 -15.17 -10.70 -8.76
N GLU A 126 -16.14 -9.89 -8.33
CA GLU A 126 -15.92 -8.53 -7.85
C GLU A 126 -14.90 -8.48 -6.70
N SER A 127 -15.05 -9.34 -5.68
CA SER A 127 -14.12 -9.40 -4.55
C SER A 127 -12.70 -9.76 -4.99
N ARG A 128 -12.58 -10.72 -5.91
CA ARG A 128 -11.29 -11.12 -6.47
C ARG A 128 -10.64 -10.00 -7.27
N LEU A 129 -11.41 -9.32 -8.13
CA LEU A 129 -10.91 -8.16 -8.89
C LEU A 129 -10.46 -7.03 -7.96
N MET A 130 -11.18 -6.76 -6.86
CA MET A 130 -10.75 -5.78 -5.86
C MET A 130 -9.42 -6.17 -5.23
N VAL A 131 -9.17 -7.45 -4.93
CA VAL A 131 -7.87 -7.92 -4.39
C VAL A 131 -6.75 -7.63 -5.39
N TYR A 132 -6.96 -7.92 -6.67
CA TYR A 132 -5.96 -7.60 -7.70
C TYR A 132 -5.73 -6.10 -7.84
N LEU A 133 -6.78 -5.28 -7.77
CA LEU A 133 -6.65 -3.82 -7.83
C LEU A 133 -5.91 -3.26 -6.60
N ILE A 134 -6.23 -3.74 -5.40
CA ILE A 134 -5.53 -3.39 -4.17
C ILE A 134 -4.05 -3.76 -4.26
N ALA A 135 -3.74 -4.97 -4.77
CA ALA A 135 -2.37 -5.41 -4.96
C ALA A 135 -1.61 -4.54 -5.99
N LEU A 136 -2.26 -4.14 -7.08
CA LEU A 136 -1.69 -3.23 -8.06
C LEU A 136 -1.36 -1.85 -7.44
N ILE A 137 -2.31 -1.28 -6.69
CA ILE A 137 -2.09 -0.02 -5.97
C ILE A 137 -0.96 -0.17 -4.96
N PHE A 138 -0.94 -1.26 -4.20
CA PHE A 138 0.14 -1.56 -3.28
C PHE A 138 1.50 -1.58 -3.98
N LEU A 139 1.66 -2.33 -5.07
CA LEU A 139 2.93 -2.46 -5.78
C LEU A 139 3.43 -1.15 -6.38
N VAL A 140 2.53 -0.31 -6.89
CA VAL A 140 2.92 0.91 -7.59
C VAL A 140 3.08 2.11 -6.66
N TRP A 141 2.21 2.27 -5.65
CA TRP A 141 2.16 3.48 -4.81
C TRP A 141 2.60 3.26 -3.36
N SER A 142 2.18 2.16 -2.72
CA SER A 142 2.47 1.92 -1.30
C SER A 142 3.84 1.28 -1.10
N ALA A 143 4.22 0.32 -1.94
CA ALA A 143 5.50 -0.39 -1.83
C ALA A 143 6.72 0.53 -1.89
N PRO A 144 6.79 1.61 -2.72
CA PRO A 144 7.88 2.56 -2.65
C PRO A 144 8.03 3.26 -1.30
N VAL A 145 6.92 3.54 -0.62
CA VAL A 145 6.94 4.17 0.72
C VAL A 145 7.46 3.17 1.74
N PHE A 146 6.92 1.95 1.74
CA PHE A 146 7.39 0.87 2.60
C PHE A 146 8.88 0.57 2.38
N GLU A 147 9.33 0.47 1.11
CA GLU A 147 10.73 0.28 0.74
C GLU A 147 11.63 1.38 1.33
N ALA A 148 11.21 2.64 1.24
CA ALA A 148 11.97 3.76 1.76
C ALA A 148 12.11 3.70 3.29
N GLU A 149 11.03 3.41 4.01
CA GLU A 149 11.03 3.27 5.48
C GLU A 149 11.87 2.05 5.94
N MET A 150 11.76 0.92 5.22
CA MET A 150 12.55 -0.28 5.49
C MET A 150 14.05 -0.01 5.31
N VAL A 151 14.44 0.62 4.20
CA VAL A 151 15.84 0.95 3.92
C VAL A 151 16.40 1.94 4.94
N ALA A 152 15.63 2.96 5.32
CA ALA A 152 16.03 3.91 6.36
C ALA A 152 16.29 3.20 7.71
N THR A 153 15.46 2.21 8.04
CA THR A 153 15.61 1.42 9.28
C THR A 153 16.81 0.47 9.23
N LEU A 154 17.01 -0.24 8.11
CA LEU A 154 18.07 -1.26 7.98
C LEU A 154 19.47 -0.66 7.82
N VAL A 155 19.59 0.42 7.07
CA VAL A 155 20.91 0.99 6.70
C VAL A 155 21.27 2.22 7.53
N GLY A 156 20.36 2.69 8.39
CA GLY A 156 20.61 3.78 9.33
C GLY A 156 20.86 5.14 8.64
N CYS A 157 20.34 5.35 7.44
CA CYS A 157 20.63 6.52 6.63
C CYS A 157 19.53 7.59 6.76
N ASN A 158 19.79 8.56 7.59
CA ASN A 158 18.92 9.72 7.80
C ASN A 158 19.19 10.91 6.86
N GLU A 159 20.00 10.76 5.81
CA GLU A 159 20.34 11.92 4.96
C GLU A 159 19.12 12.49 4.20
N ASP A 160 18.10 11.65 3.91
CA ASP A 160 16.86 12.11 3.28
C ASP A 160 15.78 12.52 4.31
N ILE A 161 16.04 12.28 5.61
CA ILE A 161 15.11 12.56 6.73
C ILE A 161 15.62 13.72 7.62
N VAL A 162 16.84 14.22 7.38
CA VAL A 162 17.38 15.35 8.13
C VAL A 162 16.52 16.59 7.94
N GLY A 163 15.86 17.03 9.02
CA GLY A 163 15.06 18.25 9.05
C GLY A 163 13.58 18.08 8.73
N GLY A 164 12.99 16.89 8.94
CA GLY A 164 11.53 16.71 8.79
C GLY A 164 11.04 16.78 7.34
N LYS A 165 11.94 16.68 6.37
CA LYS A 165 11.57 16.60 4.95
C LYS A 165 11.15 15.16 4.64
N SER A 166 9.97 15.00 4.02
CA SER A 166 9.51 13.70 3.53
C SER A 166 10.59 13.08 2.65
N VAL A 167 10.77 11.76 2.77
CA VAL A 167 11.60 10.99 1.84
C VAL A 167 11.14 11.32 0.43
N ARG A 168 11.92 12.15 -0.27
CA ARG A 168 11.63 12.52 -1.65
C ARG A 168 12.12 11.39 -2.54
N ILE A 169 11.28 10.38 -2.72
CA ILE A 169 11.58 9.30 -3.66
C ILE A 169 11.73 9.94 -5.05
N LYS A 170 12.91 9.84 -5.64
CA LYS A 170 13.15 10.34 -6.99
C LYS A 170 12.16 9.68 -7.94
N SER A 171 11.57 10.46 -8.83
CA SER A 171 10.56 9.96 -9.78
C SER A 171 11.06 8.75 -10.60
N MET A 172 12.33 8.75 -10.99
CA MET A 172 12.97 7.65 -11.71
C MET A 172 13.08 6.38 -10.85
N ASP A 173 13.47 6.49 -9.56
CA ASP A 173 13.54 5.33 -8.65
C ASP A 173 12.16 4.72 -8.42
N ARG A 174 11.13 5.57 -8.34
CA ARG A 174 9.73 5.12 -8.20
C ARG A 174 9.27 4.35 -9.44
N LEU A 175 9.56 4.89 -10.63
CA LEU A 175 9.20 4.25 -11.90
C LEU A 175 9.92 2.92 -12.08
N LEU A 176 11.24 2.89 -11.90
CA LEU A 176 12.04 1.67 -12.03
C LEU A 176 11.58 0.59 -11.03
N GLY A 177 11.35 0.96 -9.78
CA GLY A 177 10.84 0.03 -8.78
C GLY A 177 9.43 -0.48 -9.10
N ALA A 178 8.54 0.36 -9.65
CA ALA A 178 7.21 -0.07 -10.07
C ALA A 178 7.29 -1.06 -11.25
N LEU A 179 8.09 -0.76 -12.29
CA LEU A 179 8.30 -1.65 -13.43
C LEU A 179 8.89 -3.00 -13.01
N GLU A 180 9.91 -2.98 -12.13
CA GLU A 180 10.52 -4.18 -11.55
C GLU A 180 9.47 -5.04 -10.84
N ARG A 181 8.69 -4.45 -9.92
CA ARG A 181 7.67 -5.18 -9.16
C ARG A 181 6.56 -5.74 -10.05
N LEU A 182 6.07 -4.96 -11.02
CA LEU A 182 5.06 -5.42 -11.95
C LEU A 182 5.58 -6.57 -12.83
N ALA A 183 6.82 -6.49 -13.33
CA ALA A 183 7.44 -7.57 -14.10
C ALA A 183 7.62 -8.84 -13.24
N ALA A 184 8.13 -8.71 -12.02
CA ALA A 184 8.30 -9.83 -11.11
C ALA A 184 6.96 -10.52 -10.80
N VAL A 185 5.91 -9.75 -10.46
CA VAL A 185 4.56 -10.28 -10.19
C VAL A 185 4.00 -10.99 -11.43
N SER A 186 4.13 -10.39 -12.62
CA SER A 186 3.66 -11.01 -13.86
C SER A 186 4.33 -12.35 -14.13
N LEU A 187 5.65 -12.45 -13.90
CA LEU A 187 6.38 -13.71 -14.03
C LEU A 187 5.94 -14.78 -13.00
N VAL A 188 5.68 -14.36 -11.76
CA VAL A 188 5.15 -15.25 -10.72
C VAL A 188 3.75 -15.75 -11.09
N LEU A 189 2.86 -14.87 -11.57
CA LEU A 189 1.51 -15.25 -12.01
C LEU A 189 1.54 -16.19 -13.22
N ALA A 190 2.48 -15.97 -14.15
CA ALA A 190 2.70 -16.86 -15.30
C ALA A 190 3.32 -18.22 -14.92
N GLY A 191 3.69 -18.44 -13.67
CA GLY A 191 4.36 -19.66 -13.22
C GLY A 191 5.86 -19.72 -13.51
N CYS A 192 6.44 -18.64 -14.01
CA CYS A 192 7.85 -18.53 -14.41
C CYS A 192 8.71 -17.93 -13.30
N PHE A 193 8.60 -18.42 -12.06
CA PHE A 193 9.29 -17.77 -10.91
C PHE A 193 10.80 -17.80 -11.01
N TYR A 194 11.38 -18.78 -11.70
CA TYR A 194 12.82 -18.83 -11.95
C TYR A 194 13.32 -17.66 -12.82
N LEU A 195 12.43 -17.00 -13.58
CA LEU A 195 12.74 -15.80 -14.34
C LEU A 195 12.46 -14.51 -13.56
N ALA A 196 11.75 -14.55 -12.43
CA ALA A 196 11.42 -13.34 -11.65
C ALA A 196 12.67 -12.50 -11.30
N PRO A 197 13.85 -13.06 -10.95
CA PRO A 197 15.05 -12.26 -10.72
C PRO A 197 15.51 -11.45 -11.94
N ALA A 198 15.14 -11.83 -13.16
CA ALA A 198 15.49 -11.05 -14.35
C ALA A 198 14.85 -9.66 -14.36
N SER A 199 13.74 -9.46 -13.65
CA SER A 199 13.10 -8.13 -13.47
C SER A 199 14.05 -7.11 -12.82
N LEU A 200 15.05 -7.56 -12.06
CA LEU A 200 16.03 -6.72 -11.36
C LEU A 200 17.08 -6.12 -12.30
N LEU A 201 17.31 -6.73 -13.45
CA LEU A 201 18.43 -6.37 -14.34
C LEU A 201 18.38 -4.92 -14.80
N LEU A 202 17.18 -4.40 -15.12
CA LEU A 202 17.02 -3.01 -15.54
C LEU A 202 17.43 -2.04 -14.41
N ARG A 203 17.00 -2.29 -13.19
CA ARG A 203 17.34 -1.44 -12.03
C ARG A 203 18.82 -1.51 -11.71
N ILE A 204 19.41 -2.71 -11.70
CA ILE A 204 20.86 -2.91 -11.48
C ILE A 204 21.68 -2.15 -12.54
N TYR A 205 21.29 -2.25 -13.81
CA TYR A 205 21.98 -1.57 -14.90
C TYR A 205 21.88 -0.05 -14.79
N VAL A 206 20.68 0.51 -14.60
CA VAL A 206 20.46 1.96 -14.52
C VAL A 206 21.14 2.55 -13.30
N GLN A 207 21.13 1.86 -12.16
CA GLN A 207 21.69 2.34 -10.90
C GLN A 207 23.13 1.87 -10.65
N ARG A 208 23.84 1.38 -11.69
CA ARG A 208 25.21 0.87 -11.57
C ARG A 208 26.20 1.85 -10.93
N GLY A 209 25.99 3.15 -11.07
CA GLY A 209 26.84 4.17 -10.43
C GLY A 209 26.82 4.14 -8.90
N GLN A 210 25.74 3.62 -8.29
CA GLN A 210 25.61 3.51 -6.83
C GLN A 210 26.44 2.35 -6.23
N TRP A 211 26.99 1.46 -7.06
CA TRP A 211 27.82 0.35 -6.59
C TRP A 211 29.22 0.78 -6.11
N ARG A 212 29.66 1.98 -6.47
CA ARG A 212 31.03 2.46 -6.19
C ARG A 212 31.28 2.81 -4.71
N GLY A 213 30.25 3.20 -3.95
CA GLY A 213 30.37 3.54 -2.54
C GLY A 213 29.72 2.48 -1.64
N GLN A 214 30.38 2.10 -0.54
CA GLN A 214 29.87 1.07 0.39
C GLN A 214 28.46 1.37 0.88
N GLN A 215 28.22 2.59 1.35
CA GLN A 215 26.90 2.99 1.88
C GLN A 215 25.84 3.04 0.77
N SER A 216 26.15 3.59 -0.40
CA SER A 216 25.25 3.62 -1.55
C SER A 216 24.90 2.21 -2.03
N ARG A 217 25.90 1.32 -2.05
CA ARG A 217 25.71 -0.09 -2.39
C ARG A 217 24.78 -0.81 -1.40
N ASN A 218 25.00 -0.64 -0.11
CA ASN A 218 24.14 -1.27 0.92
C ASN A 218 22.69 -0.77 0.80
N ARG A 219 22.48 0.52 0.57
CA ARG A 219 21.15 1.10 0.30
C ARG A 219 20.52 0.48 -0.95
N LEU A 220 21.26 0.37 -2.05
CA LEU A 220 20.75 -0.20 -3.29
C LEU A 220 20.37 -1.66 -3.11
N ILE A 221 21.22 -2.46 -2.45
CA ILE A 221 20.92 -3.88 -2.15
C ILE A 221 19.65 -3.99 -1.30
N ALA A 222 19.53 -3.18 -0.23
CA ALA A 222 18.34 -3.19 0.63
C ALA A 222 17.07 -2.82 -0.16
N LYS A 223 17.14 -1.79 -1.03
CA LYS A 223 16.03 -1.39 -1.91
C LYS A 223 15.62 -2.53 -2.84
N ILE A 224 16.56 -3.13 -3.55
CA ILE A 224 16.32 -4.22 -4.50
C ILE A 224 15.72 -5.43 -3.77
N ALA A 225 16.33 -5.83 -2.66
CA ALA A 225 15.86 -6.98 -1.89
C ALA A 225 14.43 -6.77 -1.35
N THR A 226 14.16 -5.62 -0.73
CA THR A 226 12.82 -5.30 -0.20
C THR A 226 11.79 -5.25 -1.33
N SER A 227 12.09 -4.56 -2.44
CA SER A 227 11.21 -4.42 -3.60
C SER A 227 10.87 -5.79 -4.19
N PHE A 228 11.87 -6.63 -4.40
CA PHE A 228 11.72 -7.97 -4.96
C PHE A 228 10.91 -8.90 -4.06
N LEU A 229 11.21 -8.91 -2.75
CA LEU A 229 10.47 -9.72 -1.78
C LEU A 229 8.98 -9.33 -1.73
N LEU A 230 8.68 -8.03 -1.73
CA LEU A 230 7.29 -7.54 -1.78
C LEU A 230 6.59 -7.99 -3.06
N ALA A 231 7.26 -7.91 -4.21
CA ALA A 231 6.69 -8.33 -5.48
C ALA A 231 6.41 -9.84 -5.51
N VAL A 232 7.38 -10.65 -5.12
CA VAL A 232 7.22 -12.12 -5.09
C VAL A 232 6.12 -12.53 -4.11
N ALA A 233 6.12 -11.99 -2.89
CA ALA A 233 5.08 -12.28 -1.89
C ALA A 233 3.68 -11.91 -2.42
N THR A 234 3.53 -10.71 -3.01
CA THR A 234 2.27 -10.27 -3.62
C THR A 234 1.86 -11.20 -4.78
N GLY A 235 2.79 -11.56 -5.65
CA GLY A 235 2.54 -12.48 -6.76
C GLY A 235 2.07 -13.86 -6.30
N LEU A 236 2.68 -14.41 -5.23
CA LEU A 236 2.26 -15.69 -4.66
C LEU A 236 0.86 -15.62 -4.04
N VAL A 237 0.54 -14.53 -3.32
CA VAL A 237 -0.80 -14.31 -2.79
C VAL A 237 -1.83 -14.21 -3.92
N LEU A 238 -1.56 -13.41 -4.96
CA LEU A 238 -2.46 -13.26 -6.10
C LEU A 238 -2.65 -14.58 -6.86
N ARG A 239 -1.60 -15.38 -7.01
CA ARG A 239 -1.67 -16.71 -7.63
C ARG A 239 -2.55 -17.67 -6.85
N ALA A 240 -2.60 -17.53 -5.53
CA ALA A 240 -3.47 -18.31 -4.67
C ALA A 240 -4.94 -17.87 -4.72
N VAL A 241 -5.23 -16.68 -5.31
CA VAL A 241 -6.59 -16.17 -5.52
C VAL A 241 -7.00 -16.45 -6.98
N PRO A 242 -7.78 -17.51 -7.26
CA PRO A 242 -8.07 -17.90 -8.63
C PRO A 242 -8.96 -16.87 -9.34
N LEU A 243 -8.51 -16.34 -10.48
CA LEU A 243 -9.29 -15.52 -11.40
C LEU A 243 -9.97 -16.43 -12.45
N SER A 244 -10.77 -17.40 -12.01
CA SER A 244 -11.66 -18.08 -12.95
C SER A 244 -12.72 -17.09 -13.39
N LEU A 245 -12.52 -16.47 -14.55
CA LEU A 245 -13.61 -15.81 -15.27
C LEU A 245 -14.60 -16.92 -15.67
N PRO A 246 -15.92 -16.70 -15.56
CA PRO A 246 -16.92 -17.67 -15.95
C PRO A 246 -17.07 -17.71 -17.50
N PHE A 247 -15.95 -17.92 -18.20
CA PHE A 247 -16.00 -18.40 -19.56
C PHE A 247 -16.10 -19.93 -19.50
N GLN A 248 -17.28 -20.43 -19.15
CA GLN A 248 -17.69 -21.71 -19.63
C GLN A 248 -17.87 -21.55 -21.15
N VAL A 249 -16.86 -21.99 -21.89
CA VAL A 249 -17.07 -22.33 -23.28
C VAL A 249 -18.11 -23.43 -23.24
N ALA A 250 -19.36 -23.09 -23.60
CA ALA A 250 -20.38 -24.07 -23.87
C ALA A 250 -19.83 -24.97 -25.00
N GLY A 251 -19.41 -26.18 -24.63
CA GLY A 251 -19.11 -27.26 -25.55
C GLY A 251 -20.40 -27.99 -25.94
#